data_197589ea823b386a89089d29153baee9
#
_entry.id   197589ea823b386a89089d29153baee9
#
_cell.length_a   1.000
_cell.length_b   1.000
_cell.length_c   1.000
_cell.angle_alpha   90.00
_cell.angle_beta   90.00
_cell.angle_gamma   90.00
#
_symmetry.space_group_name_H-M   'P 1'
#
loop_
_entity.id
_entity.type
_entity.pdbx_description
1 polymer ?
#
loop_
_entity_poly.entity_id
_entity_poly.type
_entity_poly.pdbx_seq_one_letter_code
_entity_poly.pdbx_strand_id
1 'polypeptide(L)'
;MFITLDDPHATNGTVASGINDAGQIVGVYFDATGEHGFVWSGTGVFTTLDDPLATNGTVVSGINDAGQIVGAYFDATGEHGFLLNGGTYFTIDDPLAAPGTPGTEVLGINDAGQIVGGYADASGTHGFVMVTAPNPPPPAGTTADMILRHDADGLYEIYDIGGNALLTANFLGQVGTEFQVAGLGRFFGSDTTDMLLRSATTGQFEVYDIGNNNITNAANLGTVGLDFQLAGFGDFNRDGGTDMILRNRNTGQFELYNIRDNAITSASNLGTVGLTFQVAGFGDFNADGTTDMMLRHTTSGQFELYDIVNNQITSAFNIGTVGLAFAVAGFADFNQDGTTDMMLRHRNTGQFEVYDIRNNAIVSAFNIGTVGPDFEVAGFGPFHAAGASDMILRNRSSGEFFVYDIVNNQITTANSLGTVGLDWSVGGFAADPPSGSSASMGSSDNSTSQLAQAMAGFAGGGAAESLNAAAFGSEMSRQPLLTMPEHA
;
A
#
# COMPACT_ATOMS: atom_id res chain seq x y z
N MET A 1 4.57 38.43 -31.49
CA MET A 1 4.95 37.43 -32.50
C MET A 1 4.02 36.23 -32.32
N PHE A 2 3.35 35.75 -33.35
CA PHE A 2 2.53 34.53 -33.30
C PHE A 2 3.33 33.39 -33.89
N ILE A 3 3.28 32.20 -33.29
CA ILE A 3 3.88 30.97 -33.79
C ILE A 3 2.72 30.01 -34.03
N THR A 4 2.65 29.47 -35.25
CA THR A 4 1.64 28.45 -35.57
C THR A 4 2.08 27.11 -34.98
N LEU A 5 1.12 26.41 -34.38
CA LEU A 5 1.29 25.08 -33.80
C LEU A 5 0.34 24.13 -34.51
N ASP A 6 0.88 23.26 -35.36
CA ASP A 6 0.12 22.25 -36.09
C ASP A 6 0.65 20.86 -35.73
N ASP A 7 -0.23 19.98 -35.23
CA ASP A 7 0.13 18.58 -35.00
C ASP A 7 0.35 17.88 -36.35
N PRO A 8 1.44 17.15 -36.54
CA PRO A 8 1.77 16.49 -37.83
C PRO A 8 0.76 15.41 -38.22
N HIS A 9 -0.07 14.90 -37.29
CA HIS A 9 -1.10 13.92 -37.60
C HIS A 9 -2.44 14.58 -37.95
N ALA A 10 -2.59 15.87 -37.70
CA ALA A 10 -3.82 16.60 -37.99
C ALA A 10 -4.06 16.66 -39.52
N THR A 11 -5.26 16.28 -39.95
CA THR A 11 -5.73 16.47 -41.33
C THR A 11 -6.83 17.53 -41.43
N ASN A 12 -7.47 17.87 -40.28
CA ASN A 12 -8.60 18.79 -40.21
C ASN A 12 -8.38 19.93 -39.21
N GLY A 13 -7.14 20.08 -38.68
CA GLY A 13 -6.77 21.20 -37.82
C GLY A 13 -6.27 20.80 -36.43
N THR A 14 -5.66 21.78 -35.76
CA THR A 14 -5.11 21.67 -34.39
C THR A 14 -5.60 22.84 -33.58
N VAL A 15 -6.01 22.60 -32.32
CA VAL A 15 -6.42 23.63 -31.36
C VAL A 15 -5.61 23.46 -30.07
N ALA A 16 -4.89 24.49 -29.65
CA ALA A 16 -4.20 24.53 -28.37
C ALA A 16 -5.18 25.03 -27.28
N SER A 17 -5.26 24.33 -26.14
CA SER A 17 -6.20 24.60 -25.07
C SER A 17 -5.52 25.08 -23.79
N GLY A 18 -4.32 24.57 -23.47
CA GLY A 18 -3.62 24.89 -22.22
C GLY A 18 -2.10 24.93 -22.41
N ILE A 19 -1.44 25.65 -21.49
CA ILE A 19 0.02 25.76 -21.41
C ILE A 19 0.44 25.85 -19.95
N ASN A 20 1.53 25.17 -19.57
CA ASN A 20 2.13 25.29 -18.25
C ASN A 20 3.44 26.14 -18.29
N ASP A 21 4.00 26.41 -17.11
CA ASP A 21 5.21 27.24 -16.95
C ASP A 21 6.47 26.58 -17.56
N ALA A 22 6.48 25.26 -17.73
CA ALA A 22 7.54 24.54 -18.45
C ALA A 22 7.44 24.70 -19.98
N GLY A 23 6.40 25.39 -20.48
CA GLY A 23 6.14 25.60 -21.89
C GLY A 23 5.58 24.38 -22.62
N GLN A 24 5.09 23.38 -21.91
CA GLN A 24 4.32 22.29 -22.49
C GLN A 24 2.93 22.79 -22.88
N ILE A 25 2.48 22.45 -24.07
CA ILE A 25 1.17 22.87 -24.61
C ILE A 25 0.32 21.62 -24.83
N VAL A 26 -0.93 21.69 -24.40
CA VAL A 26 -1.92 20.64 -24.63
C VAL A 26 -3.07 21.14 -25.48
N GLY A 27 -3.80 20.22 -26.10
CA GLY A 27 -4.94 20.55 -26.92
C GLY A 27 -5.50 19.36 -27.66
N VAL A 28 -6.21 19.62 -28.75
CA VAL A 28 -6.84 18.62 -29.59
C VAL A 28 -6.43 18.79 -31.05
N TYR A 29 -6.22 17.70 -31.75
CA TYR A 29 -6.13 17.68 -33.21
C TYR A 29 -7.23 16.80 -33.81
N PHE A 30 -7.54 17.06 -35.06
CA PHE A 30 -8.60 16.39 -35.79
C PHE A 30 -8.03 15.69 -37.02
N ASP A 31 -8.37 14.44 -37.18
CA ASP A 31 -8.04 13.65 -38.38
C ASP A 31 -9.24 12.90 -38.96
N ALA A 32 -9.02 11.91 -39.81
CA ALA A 32 -10.09 11.13 -40.41
C ALA A 32 -10.73 10.13 -39.44
N THR A 33 -10.12 9.85 -38.30
CA THR A 33 -10.59 8.92 -37.27
C THR A 33 -11.34 9.63 -36.15
N GLY A 34 -11.16 10.93 -35.98
CA GLY A 34 -11.91 11.72 -35.00
C GLY A 34 -11.08 12.81 -34.31
N GLU A 35 -11.40 13.03 -33.06
CA GLU A 35 -10.76 13.99 -32.15
C GLU A 35 -9.75 13.28 -31.27
N HIS A 36 -8.53 13.79 -31.22
CA HIS A 36 -7.42 13.23 -30.45
C HIS A 36 -6.76 14.31 -29.59
N GLY A 37 -6.54 14.00 -28.32
CA GLY A 37 -5.74 14.85 -27.47
C GLY A 37 -4.26 14.87 -27.88
N PHE A 38 -3.55 15.95 -27.54
CA PHE A 38 -2.09 15.97 -27.65
C PHE A 38 -1.44 16.73 -26.52
N VAL A 39 -0.17 16.41 -26.27
CA VAL A 39 0.79 17.26 -25.57
C VAL A 39 1.99 17.53 -26.47
N TRP A 40 2.35 18.84 -26.56
CA TRP A 40 3.57 19.31 -27.20
C TRP A 40 4.63 19.64 -26.15
N SER A 41 5.82 19.09 -26.30
CA SER A 41 6.89 19.15 -25.30
C SER A 41 7.58 20.51 -25.14
N GLY A 42 7.20 21.53 -25.91
CA GLY A 42 7.94 22.81 -25.98
C GLY A 42 9.17 22.77 -26.90
N THR A 43 9.62 21.59 -27.31
CA THR A 43 10.83 21.38 -28.14
C THR A 43 10.53 20.79 -29.52
N GLY A 44 9.25 20.72 -29.89
CA GLY A 44 8.83 20.27 -31.24
C GLY A 44 8.30 18.84 -31.30
N VAL A 45 8.18 18.13 -30.19
CA VAL A 45 7.61 16.77 -30.12
C VAL A 45 6.16 16.84 -29.72
N PHE A 46 5.28 16.25 -30.54
CA PHE A 46 3.88 15.99 -30.24
C PHE A 46 3.72 14.55 -29.78
N THR A 47 2.91 14.34 -28.76
CA THR A 47 2.50 13.03 -28.27
C THR A 47 0.98 12.98 -28.23
N THR A 48 0.37 12.02 -28.90
CA THR A 48 -1.09 11.79 -28.87
C THR A 48 -1.50 11.29 -27.50
N LEU A 49 -2.61 11.84 -27.01
CA LEU A 49 -3.24 11.52 -25.73
C LEU A 49 -4.68 11.06 -25.99
N ASP A 50 -4.87 9.76 -26.11
CA ASP A 50 -6.19 9.15 -26.21
C ASP A 50 -6.50 8.38 -24.93
N ASP A 51 -7.62 8.67 -24.29
CA ASP A 51 -8.08 7.88 -23.16
C ASP A 51 -8.39 6.45 -23.63
N PRO A 52 -7.89 5.42 -22.97
CA PRO A 52 -8.09 4.02 -23.40
C PRO A 52 -9.58 3.58 -23.36
N LEU A 53 -10.45 4.31 -22.65
CA LEU A 53 -11.89 4.06 -22.63
C LEU A 53 -12.66 4.82 -23.71
N ALA A 54 -12.02 5.78 -24.39
CA ALA A 54 -12.63 6.55 -25.44
C ALA A 54 -12.97 5.65 -26.66
N THR A 55 -14.21 5.75 -27.13
CA THR A 55 -14.66 5.12 -28.40
C THR A 55 -15.04 6.15 -29.46
N ASN A 56 -15.23 7.41 -29.06
CA ASN A 56 -15.67 8.50 -29.92
C ASN A 56 -14.81 9.77 -29.84
N GLY A 57 -13.59 9.66 -29.29
CA GLY A 57 -12.60 10.73 -29.24
C GLY A 57 -12.20 11.18 -27.83
N THR A 58 -11.09 11.91 -27.76
CA THR A 58 -10.52 12.48 -26.54
C THR A 58 -10.20 13.95 -26.77
N VAL A 59 -10.63 14.81 -25.86
CA VAL A 59 -10.40 16.26 -25.88
C VAL A 59 -9.60 16.66 -24.66
N VAL A 60 -8.45 17.31 -24.83
CA VAL A 60 -7.62 17.80 -23.73
C VAL A 60 -7.87 19.29 -23.54
N SER A 61 -8.19 19.68 -22.30
CA SER A 61 -8.63 21.03 -21.94
C SER A 61 -7.59 21.84 -21.17
N GLY A 62 -6.74 21.18 -20.34
CA GLY A 62 -5.80 21.90 -19.48
C GLY A 62 -4.61 21.05 -19.03
N ILE A 63 -3.57 21.75 -18.57
CA ILE A 63 -2.34 21.19 -17.98
C ILE A 63 -1.87 22.12 -16.87
N ASN A 64 -1.37 21.55 -15.76
CA ASN A 64 -0.72 22.30 -14.68
C ASN A 64 0.81 22.12 -14.68
N ASP A 65 1.52 22.79 -13.78
CA ASP A 65 2.98 22.74 -13.65
C ASP A 65 3.52 21.41 -13.16
N ALA A 66 2.70 20.62 -12.48
CA ALA A 66 3.03 19.23 -12.13
C ALA A 66 2.93 18.26 -13.32
N GLY A 67 2.52 18.74 -14.50
CA GLY A 67 2.33 17.91 -15.70
C GLY A 67 1.03 17.08 -15.68
N GLN A 68 0.11 17.38 -14.78
CA GLN A 68 -1.21 16.79 -14.75
C GLN A 68 -2.06 17.41 -15.86
N ILE A 69 -2.73 16.56 -16.65
CA ILE A 69 -3.50 16.96 -17.83
C ILE A 69 -4.96 16.57 -17.60
N VAL A 70 -5.87 17.45 -17.94
CA VAL A 70 -7.32 17.21 -17.82
C VAL A 70 -8.05 17.43 -19.13
N GLY A 71 -9.21 16.79 -19.25
CA GLY A 71 -10.05 16.91 -20.43
C GLY A 71 -11.31 16.05 -20.33
N ALA A 72 -11.85 15.67 -21.48
CA ALA A 72 -12.98 14.76 -21.60
C ALA A 72 -12.72 13.67 -22.64
N TYR A 73 -13.30 12.50 -22.44
CA TYR A 73 -13.40 11.46 -23.44
C TYR A 73 -14.86 11.07 -23.69
N PHE A 74 -15.12 10.50 -24.84
CA PHE A 74 -16.46 10.15 -25.27
C PHE A 74 -16.53 8.65 -25.54
N ASP A 75 -17.53 8.00 -24.96
CA ASP A 75 -17.85 6.60 -25.22
C ASP A 75 -19.34 6.37 -25.55
N ALA A 76 -19.80 5.12 -25.51
CA ALA A 76 -21.19 4.78 -25.80
C ALA A 76 -22.16 5.23 -24.68
N THR A 77 -21.68 5.55 -23.49
CA THR A 77 -22.46 5.99 -22.34
C THR A 77 -22.56 7.50 -22.22
N GLY A 78 -21.65 8.25 -22.85
CA GLY A 78 -21.68 9.72 -22.88
C GLY A 78 -20.30 10.36 -22.86
N GLU A 79 -20.27 11.57 -22.31
CA GLU A 79 -19.08 12.36 -22.05
C GLU A 79 -18.63 12.16 -20.62
N HIS A 80 -17.34 11.88 -20.46
CA HIS A 80 -16.68 11.64 -19.18
C HIS A 80 -15.46 12.54 -19.04
N GLY A 81 -15.32 13.21 -17.92
CA GLY A 81 -14.10 13.91 -17.61
C GLY A 81 -12.94 12.95 -17.33
N PHE A 82 -11.70 13.42 -17.51
CA PHE A 82 -10.53 12.68 -17.08
C PHE A 82 -9.44 13.56 -16.46
N LEU A 83 -8.62 12.93 -15.64
CA LEU A 83 -7.31 13.42 -15.19
C LEU A 83 -6.26 12.42 -15.67
N LEU A 84 -5.27 12.87 -16.44
CA LEU A 84 -4.07 12.11 -16.77
C LEU A 84 -2.94 12.57 -15.84
N ASN A 85 -2.46 11.65 -15.00
CA ASN A 85 -1.38 11.90 -14.05
C ASN A 85 -0.34 10.77 -14.15
N GLY A 86 0.92 11.12 -14.40
CA GLY A 86 2.01 10.13 -14.50
C GLY A 86 1.81 9.06 -15.57
N GLY A 87 1.03 9.32 -16.63
CA GLY A 87 0.71 8.37 -17.69
C GLY A 87 -0.53 7.51 -17.45
N THR A 88 -1.22 7.69 -16.31
CA THR A 88 -2.45 6.98 -15.96
C THR A 88 -3.66 7.90 -16.10
N TYR A 89 -4.70 7.41 -16.76
CA TYR A 89 -5.98 8.11 -16.90
C TYR A 89 -6.91 7.74 -15.75
N PHE A 90 -7.56 8.76 -15.18
CA PHE A 90 -8.57 8.65 -14.13
C PHE A 90 -9.86 9.31 -14.62
N THR A 91 -10.94 8.55 -14.68
CA THR A 91 -12.25 9.09 -15.03
C THR A 91 -12.77 10.00 -13.91
N ILE A 92 -13.29 11.15 -14.30
CA ILE A 92 -13.96 12.12 -13.41
C ILE A 92 -15.41 12.26 -13.86
N ASP A 93 -16.30 11.66 -13.11
CA ASP A 93 -17.75 11.81 -13.30
C ASP A 93 -18.35 12.50 -12.07
N ASP A 94 -19.07 13.61 -12.30
CA ASP A 94 -19.82 14.21 -11.21
C ASP A 94 -20.98 13.27 -10.82
N PRO A 95 -21.09 12.89 -9.53
CA PRO A 95 -22.12 11.94 -9.08
C PRO A 95 -23.54 12.46 -9.25
N LEU A 96 -23.74 13.73 -9.54
CA LEU A 96 -25.04 14.33 -9.82
C LEU A 96 -25.36 14.35 -11.33
N ALA A 97 -24.41 14.01 -12.20
CA ALA A 97 -24.67 13.87 -13.63
C ALA A 97 -25.72 12.79 -13.87
N ALA A 98 -26.76 13.12 -14.62
CA ALA A 98 -27.85 12.18 -14.86
C ALA A 98 -27.55 11.27 -16.06
N PRO A 99 -27.90 9.98 -16.02
CA PRO A 99 -27.75 9.06 -17.15
C PRO A 99 -28.49 9.59 -18.39
N GLY A 100 -27.82 9.57 -19.56
CA GLY A 100 -28.41 10.02 -20.84
C GLY A 100 -28.39 11.53 -21.06
N THR A 101 -27.71 12.29 -20.20
CA THR A 101 -27.34 13.69 -20.41
C THR A 101 -25.94 13.78 -21.05
N PRO A 102 -25.43 14.98 -21.42
CA PRO A 102 -24.08 15.13 -21.93
C PRO A 102 -22.98 14.55 -21.03
N GLY A 103 -23.23 14.32 -19.73
CA GLY A 103 -22.25 13.74 -18.82
C GLY A 103 -21.47 14.79 -18.03
N THR A 104 -20.17 14.51 -17.79
CA THR A 104 -19.25 15.39 -17.08
C THR A 104 -18.13 15.87 -17.99
N GLU A 105 -18.00 17.20 -18.14
CA GLU A 105 -16.94 17.86 -18.89
C GLU A 105 -15.94 18.48 -17.94
N VAL A 106 -14.64 18.18 -18.09
CA VAL A 106 -13.57 18.83 -17.34
C VAL A 106 -12.89 19.89 -18.22
N LEU A 107 -12.84 21.13 -17.71
CA LEU A 107 -12.43 22.30 -18.47
C LEU A 107 -11.05 22.85 -18.08
N GLY A 108 -10.54 22.57 -16.88
CA GLY A 108 -9.26 23.10 -16.45
C GLY A 108 -8.79 22.59 -15.11
N ILE A 109 -7.49 22.73 -14.89
CA ILE A 109 -6.78 22.37 -13.65
C ILE A 109 -5.81 23.49 -13.30
N ASN A 110 -5.64 23.77 -12.00
CA ASN A 110 -4.59 24.67 -11.50
C ASN A 110 -3.43 23.88 -10.84
N ASP A 111 -2.38 24.61 -10.41
CA ASP A 111 -1.20 24.01 -9.78
C ASP A 111 -1.45 23.43 -8.39
N ALA A 112 -2.55 23.80 -7.75
CA ALA A 112 -3.02 23.18 -6.51
C ALA A 112 -3.83 21.89 -6.76
N GLY A 113 -3.93 21.44 -8.03
CA GLY A 113 -4.71 20.25 -8.39
C GLY A 113 -6.23 20.44 -8.37
N GLN A 114 -6.72 21.68 -8.22
CA GLN A 114 -8.15 21.98 -8.29
C GLN A 114 -8.62 21.88 -9.73
N ILE A 115 -9.67 21.11 -9.97
CA ILE A 115 -10.24 20.85 -11.29
C ILE A 115 -11.59 21.54 -11.39
N VAL A 116 -11.85 22.21 -12.50
CA VAL A 116 -13.13 22.85 -12.79
C VAL A 116 -13.75 22.22 -14.02
N GLY A 117 -15.08 22.18 -14.03
CA GLY A 117 -15.84 21.62 -15.15
C GLY A 117 -17.34 21.88 -15.05
N GLY A 118 -18.10 21.12 -15.81
CA GLY A 118 -19.54 21.12 -15.80
C GLY A 118 -20.12 19.73 -15.84
N TYR A 119 -21.32 19.56 -15.31
CA TYR A 119 -22.13 18.37 -15.48
C TYR A 119 -23.56 18.73 -15.84
N ALA A 120 -24.28 17.80 -16.42
CA ALA A 120 -25.69 17.99 -16.75
C ALA A 120 -26.58 17.02 -15.99
N ASP A 121 -27.73 17.52 -15.49
CA ASP A 121 -28.78 16.73 -14.89
C ASP A 121 -30.16 17.12 -15.49
N ALA A 122 -31.25 16.60 -14.90
CA ALA A 122 -32.61 16.89 -15.34
C ALA A 122 -33.02 18.37 -15.16
N SER A 123 -32.30 19.14 -14.35
CA SER A 123 -32.55 20.56 -14.08
C SER A 123 -31.74 21.50 -14.97
N GLY A 124 -30.70 21.00 -15.63
CA GLY A 124 -29.85 21.78 -16.54
C GLY A 124 -28.36 21.45 -16.43
N THR A 125 -27.52 22.39 -16.89
CA THR A 125 -26.06 22.29 -16.79
C THR A 125 -25.57 23.07 -15.56
N HIS A 126 -24.66 22.46 -14.81
CA HIS A 126 -24.11 22.99 -13.57
C HIS A 126 -22.58 23.03 -13.65
N GLY A 127 -21.98 24.11 -13.14
CA GLY A 127 -20.53 24.15 -12.96
C GLY A 127 -20.12 23.48 -11.67
N PHE A 128 -18.96 22.80 -11.68
CA PHE A 128 -18.35 22.26 -10.47
C PHE A 128 -16.92 22.75 -10.27
N VAL A 129 -16.46 22.73 -9.04
CA VAL A 129 -15.06 22.73 -8.66
C VAL A 129 -14.79 21.43 -7.93
N MET A 130 -14.01 20.56 -8.52
CA MET A 130 -13.45 19.42 -7.81
C MET A 130 -12.19 19.91 -7.10
N VAL A 131 -12.27 20.05 -5.81
CA VAL A 131 -11.10 20.25 -4.96
C VAL A 131 -10.72 18.88 -4.45
N THR A 132 -9.52 18.42 -4.76
CA THR A 132 -8.87 17.44 -3.93
C THR A 132 -8.45 18.17 -2.66
N ALA A 133 -9.42 18.42 -1.78
CA ALA A 133 -9.05 18.83 -0.43
C ALA A 133 -8.14 17.71 0.10
N PRO A 134 -6.99 18.04 0.69
CA PRO A 134 -6.22 17.02 1.35
C PRO A 134 -7.14 16.30 2.35
N ASN A 135 -6.96 14.99 2.48
CA ASN A 135 -7.67 14.25 3.50
C ASN A 135 -7.47 14.94 4.85
N PRO A 136 -8.47 14.91 5.74
CA PRO A 136 -8.28 15.44 7.08
C PRO A 136 -7.17 14.66 7.80
N PRO A 137 -6.44 15.29 8.72
CA PRO A 137 -5.49 14.56 9.53
C PRO A 137 -6.19 13.47 10.34
N PRO A 138 -5.47 12.41 10.76
CA PRO A 138 -6.03 11.38 11.62
C PRO A 138 -6.78 11.97 12.81
N PRO A 139 -7.99 11.47 13.14
CA PRO A 139 -8.75 11.97 14.26
C PRO A 139 -8.05 11.68 15.59
N ALA A 140 -8.37 12.48 16.61
CA ALA A 140 -7.84 12.22 17.96
C ALA A 140 -8.21 10.83 18.44
N GLY A 141 -7.23 10.07 18.91
CA GLY A 141 -7.41 8.70 19.35
C GLY A 141 -7.03 7.64 18.33
N THR A 142 -6.59 8.03 17.12
CA THR A 142 -5.93 7.10 16.20
C THR A 142 -4.66 6.56 16.83
N THR A 143 -4.48 5.26 16.72
CA THR A 143 -3.30 4.55 17.25
C THR A 143 -2.64 3.69 16.18
N ALA A 144 -3.37 3.38 15.12
CA ALA A 144 -2.88 2.61 13.99
C ALA A 144 -3.59 3.01 12.69
N ASP A 145 -2.86 2.83 11.58
CA ASP A 145 -3.40 2.90 10.23
C ASP A 145 -3.46 1.52 9.59
N MET A 146 -4.45 1.31 8.74
CA MET A 146 -4.54 0.17 7.85
C MET A 146 -4.61 0.66 6.41
N ILE A 147 -3.73 0.20 5.55
CA ILE A 147 -3.81 0.45 4.12
C ILE A 147 -4.40 -0.75 3.42
N LEU A 148 -5.42 -0.51 2.59
CA LEU A 148 -6.01 -1.48 1.69
C LEU A 148 -5.76 -1.09 0.24
N ARG A 149 -5.62 -2.11 -0.62
CA ARG A 149 -5.46 -1.97 -2.06
C ARG A 149 -6.54 -2.74 -2.78
N HIS A 150 -7.22 -2.09 -3.71
CA HIS A 150 -8.15 -2.75 -4.62
C HIS A 150 -7.38 -3.48 -5.73
N ASP A 151 -7.64 -4.78 -5.90
CA ASP A 151 -6.82 -5.65 -6.76
C ASP A 151 -7.02 -5.38 -8.25
N ALA A 152 -8.22 -4.93 -8.63
CA ALA A 152 -8.58 -4.78 -10.04
C ALA A 152 -7.97 -3.53 -10.71
N ASP A 153 -7.85 -2.43 -9.98
CA ASP A 153 -7.48 -1.13 -10.52
C ASP A 153 -6.31 -0.45 -9.78
N GLY A 154 -5.88 -1.00 -8.64
CA GLY A 154 -4.77 -0.46 -7.86
C GLY A 154 -5.12 0.79 -7.05
N LEU A 155 -6.40 0.99 -6.69
CA LEU A 155 -6.81 2.00 -5.73
C LEU A 155 -6.27 1.70 -4.33
N TYR A 156 -5.90 2.73 -3.58
CA TYR A 156 -5.45 2.64 -2.20
C TYR A 156 -6.33 3.46 -1.28
N GLU A 157 -6.70 2.88 -0.16
CA GLU A 157 -7.41 3.54 0.93
C GLU A 157 -6.65 3.38 2.24
N ILE A 158 -6.69 4.42 3.08
CA ILE A 158 -6.16 4.40 4.44
C ILE A 158 -7.31 4.49 5.44
N TYR A 159 -7.21 3.70 6.49
CA TYR A 159 -8.20 3.60 7.56
C TYR A 159 -7.52 3.90 8.89
N ASP A 160 -7.99 4.93 9.57
CA ASP A 160 -7.55 5.27 10.93
C ASP A 160 -8.24 4.35 11.93
N ILE A 161 -7.47 3.68 12.79
CA ILE A 161 -7.96 2.75 13.80
C ILE A 161 -7.55 3.24 15.20
N GLY A 162 -8.48 3.19 16.14
CA GLY A 162 -8.21 3.49 17.54
C GLY A 162 -9.31 2.97 18.44
N GLY A 163 -8.96 2.50 19.66
CA GLY A 163 -9.94 1.95 20.60
C GLY A 163 -10.73 0.77 20.02
N ASN A 164 -10.11 -0.05 19.16
CA ASN A 164 -10.75 -1.17 18.43
C ASN A 164 -11.89 -0.75 17.50
N ALA A 165 -11.86 0.45 16.99
CA ALA A 165 -12.86 0.95 16.05
C ALA A 165 -12.18 1.63 14.85
N LEU A 166 -12.85 1.59 13.70
CA LEU A 166 -12.52 2.47 12.59
C LEU A 166 -12.99 3.88 12.95
N LEU A 167 -12.08 4.83 12.86
CA LEU A 167 -12.35 6.24 13.15
C LEU A 167 -12.65 7.00 11.87
N THR A 168 -11.83 6.82 10.82
CA THR A 168 -12.08 7.37 9.49
C THR A 168 -11.54 6.44 8.40
N ALA A 169 -11.98 6.71 7.17
CA ALA A 169 -11.44 6.10 5.96
C ALA A 169 -11.24 7.18 4.90
N ASN A 170 -10.10 7.16 4.24
CA ASN A 170 -9.73 8.17 3.27
C ASN A 170 -9.11 7.53 2.03
N PHE A 171 -9.37 8.11 0.87
CA PHE A 171 -8.74 7.71 -0.37
C PHE A 171 -7.31 8.25 -0.44
N LEU A 172 -6.33 7.37 -0.71
CA LEU A 172 -4.93 7.76 -0.84
C LEU A 172 -4.52 8.04 -2.29
N GLY A 173 -5.09 7.32 -3.23
CA GLY A 173 -4.70 7.44 -4.63
C GLY A 173 -4.79 6.12 -5.37
N GLN A 174 -4.25 6.09 -6.58
CA GLN A 174 -4.21 4.90 -7.43
C GLN A 174 -2.81 4.74 -8.02
N VAL A 175 -2.28 3.52 -7.99
CA VAL A 175 -1.02 3.16 -8.63
C VAL A 175 -1.27 1.94 -9.51
N GLY A 176 -0.62 1.89 -10.67
CA GLY A 176 -0.81 0.80 -11.64
C GLY A 176 -0.77 -0.60 -11.00
N THR A 177 -1.56 -1.52 -11.53
CA THR A 177 -1.71 -2.88 -10.98
C THR A 177 -0.45 -3.71 -11.01
N GLU A 178 0.56 -3.32 -11.81
CA GLU A 178 1.90 -3.92 -11.85
C GLU A 178 2.71 -3.66 -10.56
N PHE A 179 2.35 -2.65 -9.78
CA PHE A 179 2.94 -2.39 -8.48
C PHE A 179 2.13 -3.07 -7.37
N GLN A 180 2.84 -3.70 -6.46
CA GLN A 180 2.27 -4.33 -5.28
C GLN A 180 2.89 -3.74 -4.02
N VAL A 181 2.13 -3.69 -2.94
CA VAL A 181 2.67 -3.24 -1.65
C VAL A 181 3.79 -4.19 -1.23
N ALA A 182 4.99 -3.65 -1.08
CA ALA A 182 6.11 -4.33 -0.46
C ALA A 182 6.02 -4.20 1.06
N GLY A 183 5.57 -3.05 1.58
CA GLY A 183 5.31 -2.83 2.98
C GLY A 183 5.16 -1.38 3.39
N LEU A 184 4.90 -1.21 4.68
CA LEU A 184 4.86 0.08 5.33
C LEU A 184 6.07 0.23 6.23
N GLY A 185 6.51 1.47 6.43
CA GLY A 185 7.64 1.75 7.29
C GLY A 185 7.90 3.23 7.44
N ARG A 186 8.98 3.55 8.12
CA ARG A 186 9.48 4.91 8.31
C ARG A 186 10.60 5.16 7.29
N PHE A 187 10.23 5.48 6.06
CA PHE A 187 11.18 5.73 4.99
C PHE A 187 11.55 7.22 4.87
N PHE A 188 10.66 8.09 5.39
CA PHE A 188 10.87 9.53 5.44
C PHE A 188 10.38 10.12 6.78
N GLY A 189 11.08 11.11 7.31
CA GLY A 189 10.65 11.85 8.49
C GLY A 189 10.46 10.99 9.74
N SER A 190 9.34 11.18 10.45
CA SER A 190 8.98 10.46 11.68
C SER A 190 7.69 9.64 11.56
N ASP A 191 7.06 9.67 10.40
CA ASP A 191 5.88 8.87 10.10
C ASP A 191 6.25 7.40 9.92
N THR A 192 5.36 6.49 10.28
CA THR A 192 5.55 5.04 10.15
C THR A 192 4.65 4.42 9.08
N THR A 193 3.81 5.23 8.45
CA THR A 193 2.81 4.79 7.48
C THR A 193 3.29 4.91 6.03
N ASP A 194 4.55 5.38 5.79
CA ASP A 194 5.07 5.44 4.42
C ASP A 194 4.99 4.08 3.74
N MET A 195 4.60 4.10 2.46
CA MET A 195 4.31 2.89 1.69
C MET A 195 5.39 2.62 0.66
N LEU A 196 6.00 1.44 0.73
CA LEU A 196 6.92 0.95 -0.30
C LEU A 196 6.18 0.02 -1.25
N LEU A 197 6.26 0.30 -2.53
CA LEU A 197 5.73 -0.53 -3.61
C LEU A 197 6.85 -1.19 -4.40
N ARG A 198 6.55 -2.35 -4.98
CA ARG A 198 7.46 -3.04 -5.90
C ARG A 198 6.73 -3.45 -7.17
N SER A 199 7.32 -3.14 -8.33
CA SER A 199 6.85 -3.64 -9.61
C SER A 199 7.10 -5.15 -9.73
N ALA A 200 6.03 -5.90 -10.00
CA ALA A 200 6.09 -7.35 -10.20
C ALA A 200 6.80 -7.77 -11.51
N THR A 201 6.90 -6.84 -12.47
CA THR A 201 7.46 -7.08 -13.80
C THR A 201 8.91 -6.64 -13.94
N THR A 202 9.27 -5.51 -13.32
CA THR A 202 10.61 -4.92 -13.45
C THR A 202 11.47 -5.09 -12.20
N GLY A 203 10.85 -5.25 -11.02
CA GLY A 203 11.53 -5.23 -9.74
C GLY A 203 11.91 -3.82 -9.27
N GLN A 204 11.34 -2.77 -9.87
CA GLN A 204 11.48 -1.38 -9.43
C GLN A 204 10.80 -1.20 -8.08
N PHE A 205 11.42 -0.40 -7.22
CA PHE A 205 10.85 0.03 -5.94
C PHE A 205 10.49 1.50 -5.98
N GLU A 206 9.30 1.83 -5.49
CA GLU A 206 8.82 3.19 -5.30
C GLU A 206 8.32 3.37 -3.88
N VAL A 207 8.70 4.46 -3.26
CA VAL A 207 8.23 4.84 -1.92
C VAL A 207 7.29 6.02 -2.03
N TYR A 208 6.23 5.98 -1.24
CA TYR A 208 5.21 7.02 -1.11
C TYR A 208 5.15 7.48 0.33
N ASP A 209 5.49 8.74 0.57
CA ASP A 209 5.39 9.35 1.90
C ASP A 209 3.93 9.63 2.21
N ILE A 210 3.46 9.14 3.33
CA ILE A 210 2.07 9.33 3.77
C ILE A 210 2.09 10.14 5.06
N GLY A 211 1.49 11.32 5.01
CA GLY A 211 1.33 12.20 6.16
C GLY A 211 -0.07 12.79 6.22
N ASN A 212 -0.70 12.75 7.42
CA ASN A 212 -2.08 13.22 7.61
C ASN A 212 -3.06 12.60 6.59
N ASN A 213 -2.97 11.29 6.38
CA ASN A 213 -3.82 10.54 5.45
C ASN A 213 -3.69 10.96 3.97
N ASN A 214 -2.58 11.56 3.60
CA ASN A 214 -2.31 11.99 2.22
C ASN A 214 -0.95 11.50 1.76
N ILE A 215 -0.83 11.16 0.47
CA ILE A 215 0.47 11.03 -0.16
C ILE A 215 1.06 12.44 -0.31
N THR A 216 2.17 12.69 0.36
CA THR A 216 2.84 14.00 0.39
C THR A 216 4.03 14.06 -0.56
N ASN A 217 4.62 12.91 -0.89
CA ASN A 217 5.74 12.82 -1.82
C ASN A 217 5.86 11.38 -2.37
N ALA A 218 6.61 11.19 -3.43
CA ALA A 218 6.96 9.88 -3.97
C ALA A 218 8.39 9.89 -4.53
N ALA A 219 9.09 8.78 -4.41
CA ALA A 219 10.44 8.63 -4.94
C ALA A 219 10.70 7.22 -5.49
N ASN A 220 11.53 7.15 -6.53
CA ASN A 220 12.01 5.90 -7.08
C ASN A 220 13.30 5.49 -6.37
N LEU A 221 13.29 4.34 -5.69
CA LEU A 221 14.47 3.79 -4.99
C LEU A 221 15.39 2.97 -5.90
N GLY A 222 15.00 2.74 -7.15
CA GLY A 222 15.77 1.93 -8.10
C GLY A 222 15.17 0.56 -8.35
N THR A 223 15.95 -0.28 -9.05
CA THR A 223 15.49 -1.60 -9.50
C THR A 223 16.41 -2.69 -8.99
N VAL A 224 15.84 -3.72 -8.39
CA VAL A 224 16.55 -4.95 -8.02
C VAL A 224 15.93 -6.13 -8.75
N GLY A 225 16.78 -6.95 -9.38
CA GLY A 225 16.34 -8.07 -10.21
C GLY A 225 15.34 -9.01 -9.48
N LEU A 226 14.39 -9.56 -10.21
CA LEU A 226 13.32 -10.40 -9.68
C LEU A 226 13.79 -11.72 -9.05
N ASP A 227 15.06 -12.08 -9.19
CA ASP A 227 15.67 -13.19 -8.43
C ASP A 227 15.85 -12.87 -6.94
N PHE A 228 15.89 -11.59 -6.59
CA PHE A 228 15.81 -11.15 -5.22
C PHE A 228 14.35 -10.88 -4.83
N GLN A 229 13.90 -11.53 -3.79
CA GLN A 229 12.58 -11.35 -3.20
C GLN A 229 12.72 -10.57 -1.90
N LEU A 230 11.71 -9.77 -1.59
CA LEU A 230 11.64 -9.12 -0.30
C LEU A 230 11.62 -10.17 0.81
N ALA A 231 12.52 -10.03 1.77
CA ALA A 231 12.60 -10.86 2.97
C ALA A 231 11.91 -10.18 4.16
N GLY A 232 12.04 -8.86 4.28
CA GLY A 232 11.39 -8.06 5.31
C GLY A 232 12.02 -6.69 5.51
N PHE A 233 11.60 -6.04 6.57
CA PHE A 233 12.00 -4.69 6.96
C PHE A 233 12.44 -4.63 8.41
N GLY A 234 13.22 -3.62 8.77
CA GLY A 234 13.64 -3.34 10.13
C GLY A 234 14.62 -2.19 10.20
N ASP A 235 14.91 -1.75 11.41
CA ASP A 235 16.04 -0.85 11.69
C ASP A 235 17.26 -1.70 12.08
N PHE A 236 18.12 -2.02 11.11
CA PHE A 236 19.26 -2.91 11.31
C PHE A 236 20.55 -2.17 11.68
N ASN A 237 20.51 -0.84 11.69
CA ASN A 237 21.66 0.01 11.98
C ASN A 237 21.41 0.98 13.16
N ARG A 238 20.18 0.96 13.70
CA ARG A 238 19.72 1.81 14.81
C ARG A 238 19.74 3.31 14.48
N ASP A 239 19.41 3.65 13.24
CA ASP A 239 19.28 5.05 12.83
C ASP A 239 17.86 5.58 12.91
N GLY A 240 16.90 4.71 13.27
CA GLY A 240 15.47 5.00 13.41
C GLY A 240 14.73 5.03 12.08
N GLY A 241 15.36 4.71 10.95
CA GLY A 241 14.72 4.48 9.65
C GLY A 241 14.33 3.02 9.47
N THR A 242 13.45 2.77 8.51
CA THR A 242 13.10 1.41 8.11
C THR A 242 13.94 1.00 6.90
N ASP A 243 14.76 -0.03 7.10
CA ASP A 243 15.63 -0.63 6.11
C ASP A 243 14.98 -1.86 5.48
N MET A 244 15.50 -2.31 4.34
CA MET A 244 14.95 -3.44 3.58
C MET A 244 15.97 -4.57 3.46
N ILE A 245 15.54 -5.82 3.73
CA ILE A 245 16.31 -7.02 3.39
C ILE A 245 15.67 -7.74 2.21
N LEU A 246 16.49 -8.06 1.22
CA LEU A 246 16.13 -8.91 0.10
C LEU A 246 16.87 -10.25 0.19
N ARG A 247 16.23 -11.32 -0.30
CA ARG A 247 16.83 -12.66 -0.40
C ARG A 247 16.81 -13.17 -1.83
N ASN A 248 17.94 -13.60 -2.33
CA ASN A 248 18.02 -14.28 -3.62
C ASN A 248 17.39 -15.67 -3.54
N ARG A 249 16.34 -15.92 -4.32
CA ARG A 249 15.57 -17.17 -4.32
C ARG A 249 16.34 -18.38 -4.85
N ASN A 250 17.43 -18.15 -5.62
CA ASN A 250 18.21 -19.21 -6.25
C ASN A 250 19.43 -19.61 -5.41
N THR A 251 20.01 -18.66 -4.68
CA THR A 251 21.25 -18.86 -3.91
C THR A 251 21.04 -18.84 -2.41
N GLY A 252 19.98 -18.18 -1.92
CA GLY A 252 19.77 -17.93 -0.50
C GLY A 252 20.61 -16.79 0.07
N GLN A 253 21.27 -15.98 -0.79
CA GLN A 253 22.01 -14.78 -0.40
C GLN A 253 21.05 -13.72 0.14
N PHE A 254 21.43 -13.05 1.22
CA PHE A 254 20.74 -11.91 1.78
C PHE A 254 21.48 -10.62 1.49
N GLU A 255 20.75 -9.60 1.05
CA GLU A 255 21.24 -8.23 0.87
C GLU A 255 20.36 -7.28 1.67
N LEU A 256 20.99 -6.38 2.42
CA LEU A 256 20.36 -5.36 3.22
C LEU A 256 20.60 -4.00 2.55
N TYR A 257 19.54 -3.21 2.43
CA TYR A 257 19.53 -1.87 1.86
C TYR A 257 19.07 -0.88 2.92
N ASN A 258 19.95 0.03 3.33
CA ASN A 258 19.58 1.12 4.21
C ASN A 258 18.81 2.17 3.42
N ILE A 259 17.64 2.53 3.93
CA ILE A 259 16.75 3.52 3.33
C ILE A 259 16.60 4.69 4.30
N ARG A 260 16.89 5.89 3.82
CA ARG A 260 16.72 7.12 4.57
C ARG A 260 16.32 8.25 3.64
N ASP A 261 15.37 9.07 4.08
CA ASP A 261 14.89 10.23 3.33
C ASP A 261 14.57 9.86 1.86
N ASN A 262 13.84 8.75 1.69
CA ASN A 262 13.44 8.19 0.39
C ASN A 262 14.59 7.85 -0.56
N ALA A 263 15.72 7.48 -0.03
CA ALA A 263 16.88 7.06 -0.82
C ALA A 263 17.58 5.85 -0.21
N ILE A 264 18.07 4.95 -1.06
CA ILE A 264 19.00 3.91 -0.62
C ILE A 264 20.35 4.57 -0.36
N THR A 265 20.79 4.58 0.90
CA THR A 265 22.02 5.21 1.34
C THR A 265 23.20 4.28 1.32
N SER A 266 22.98 2.99 1.53
CA SER A 266 24.00 1.94 1.44
C SER A 266 23.38 0.57 1.21
N ALA A 267 24.22 -0.39 0.80
CA ALA A 267 23.86 -1.79 0.67
C ALA A 267 24.94 -2.69 1.31
N SER A 268 24.52 -3.74 1.98
CA SER A 268 25.37 -4.70 2.67
C SER A 268 24.99 -6.14 2.32
N ASN A 269 25.99 -7.01 2.11
CA ASN A 269 25.76 -8.43 1.95
C ASN A 269 25.81 -9.12 3.32
N LEU A 270 24.68 -9.69 3.77
CA LEU A 270 24.58 -10.40 5.05
C LEU A 270 25.04 -11.86 4.98
N GLY A 271 25.42 -12.35 3.79
CA GLY A 271 25.83 -13.74 3.60
C GLY A 271 24.74 -14.61 2.95
N THR A 272 24.95 -15.93 3.04
CA THR A 272 24.07 -16.90 2.38
C THR A 272 23.62 -17.97 3.36
N VAL A 273 22.32 -18.20 3.44
CA VAL A 273 21.73 -19.33 4.19
C VAL A 273 21.02 -20.26 3.22
N GLY A 274 21.23 -21.56 3.40
CA GLY A 274 20.68 -22.58 2.52
C GLY A 274 19.15 -22.46 2.34
N LEU A 275 18.66 -22.81 1.15
CA LEU A 275 17.24 -22.65 0.78
C LEU A 275 16.28 -23.56 1.57
N THR A 276 16.81 -24.50 2.37
CA THR A 276 16.03 -25.28 3.34
C THR A 276 15.58 -24.47 4.54
N PHE A 277 16.13 -23.31 4.75
CA PHE A 277 15.65 -22.32 5.70
C PHE A 277 14.84 -21.24 4.97
N GLN A 278 13.68 -20.91 5.50
CA GLN A 278 12.84 -19.79 5.04
C GLN A 278 12.83 -18.71 6.11
N VAL A 279 12.66 -17.47 5.69
CA VAL A 279 12.45 -16.34 6.60
C VAL A 279 11.16 -16.60 7.38
N ALA A 280 11.26 -16.54 8.71
CA ALA A 280 10.13 -16.66 9.62
C ALA A 280 9.62 -15.25 9.99
N GLY A 281 10.54 -14.29 10.18
CA GLY A 281 10.23 -12.90 10.47
C GLY A 281 11.42 -12.14 11.03
N PHE A 282 11.11 -10.94 11.51
CA PHE A 282 12.06 -9.98 12.02
C PHE A 282 11.57 -9.40 13.34
N GLY A 283 12.48 -8.94 14.19
CA GLY A 283 12.16 -8.28 15.45
C GLY A 283 13.42 -8.06 16.29
N ASP A 284 13.32 -7.26 17.34
CA ASP A 284 14.36 -7.12 18.36
C ASP A 284 14.14 -8.19 19.44
N PHE A 285 14.90 -9.30 19.38
CA PHE A 285 14.73 -10.45 20.27
C PHE A 285 15.64 -10.41 21.50
N ASN A 286 16.49 -9.38 21.60
CA ASN A 286 17.46 -9.24 22.68
C ASN A 286 17.41 -7.89 23.40
N ALA A 287 16.53 -6.96 22.96
CA ALA A 287 16.38 -5.59 23.43
C ALA A 287 17.62 -4.73 23.24
N ASP A 288 18.37 -4.94 22.15
CA ASP A 288 19.53 -4.11 21.84
C ASP A 288 19.19 -2.89 20.96
N GLY A 289 17.91 -2.82 20.49
CA GLY A 289 17.37 -1.74 19.67
C GLY A 289 17.71 -1.87 18.19
N THR A 290 18.19 -3.03 17.74
CA THR A 290 18.31 -3.38 16.32
C THR A 290 17.36 -4.52 15.96
N THR A 291 16.99 -4.57 14.70
CA THR A 291 16.12 -5.64 14.20
C THR A 291 16.93 -6.86 13.82
N ASP A 292 16.55 -8.02 14.35
CA ASP A 292 17.14 -9.32 14.10
C ASP A 292 16.31 -10.13 13.11
N MET A 293 16.89 -11.20 12.55
CA MET A 293 16.24 -12.08 11.58
C MET A 293 16.04 -13.49 12.15
N MET A 294 14.81 -13.98 12.05
CA MET A 294 14.49 -15.37 12.38
C MET A 294 14.22 -16.19 11.11
N LEU A 295 14.87 -17.33 11.02
CA LEU A 295 14.67 -18.31 9.96
C LEU A 295 14.06 -19.59 10.52
N ARG A 296 13.29 -20.31 9.68
CA ARG A 296 12.73 -21.63 10.02
C ARG A 296 13.11 -22.65 8.99
N HIS A 297 13.60 -23.81 9.45
CA HIS A 297 13.92 -24.94 8.59
C HIS A 297 12.64 -25.63 8.07
N THR A 298 12.52 -25.79 6.76
CA THR A 298 11.29 -26.21 6.07
C THR A 298 10.84 -27.64 6.37
N THR A 299 11.74 -28.53 6.74
CA THR A 299 11.42 -29.94 6.97
C THR A 299 11.49 -30.35 8.44
N SER A 300 12.33 -29.73 9.27
CA SER A 300 12.42 -30.05 10.70
C SER A 300 11.56 -29.14 11.57
N GLY A 301 11.28 -27.90 11.11
CA GLY A 301 10.62 -26.87 11.92
C GLY A 301 11.54 -26.22 12.96
N GLN A 302 12.86 -26.40 12.83
CA GLN A 302 13.87 -25.74 13.66
C GLN A 302 13.88 -24.25 13.38
N PHE A 303 13.98 -23.45 14.42
CA PHE A 303 14.15 -21.99 14.33
C PHE A 303 15.59 -21.61 14.62
N GLU A 304 16.15 -20.75 13.76
CA GLU A 304 17.44 -20.11 13.93
C GLU A 304 17.25 -18.59 13.93
N LEU A 305 17.81 -17.92 14.92
CA LEU A 305 17.80 -16.49 15.10
C LEU A 305 19.18 -15.95 14.77
N TYR A 306 19.24 -14.92 13.94
CA TYR A 306 20.43 -14.21 13.51
C TYR A 306 20.39 -12.81 14.06
N ASP A 307 21.28 -12.51 14.98
CA ASP A 307 21.47 -11.22 15.61
C ASP A 307 22.18 -10.27 14.63
N ILE A 308 21.56 -9.15 14.33
CA ILE A 308 22.03 -8.20 13.31
C ILE A 308 22.30 -6.84 14.00
N VAL A 309 23.53 -6.40 13.96
CA VAL A 309 23.97 -5.10 14.51
C VAL A 309 24.80 -4.36 13.47
N ASN A 310 24.48 -3.08 13.26
CA ASN A 310 25.15 -2.25 12.26
C ASN A 310 25.25 -2.93 10.89
N ASN A 311 24.14 -3.49 10.42
CA ASN A 311 24.01 -4.15 9.12
C ASN A 311 24.91 -5.39 8.93
N GLN A 312 25.24 -6.07 10.01
CA GLN A 312 26.06 -7.29 9.99
C GLN A 312 25.49 -8.35 10.94
N ILE A 313 25.48 -9.61 10.50
CA ILE A 313 25.18 -10.72 11.40
C ILE A 313 26.35 -10.86 12.38
N THR A 314 26.07 -10.71 13.67
CA THR A 314 27.05 -10.80 14.75
C THR A 314 27.06 -12.15 15.43
N SER A 315 25.91 -12.80 15.50
CA SER A 315 25.74 -14.12 16.12
C SER A 315 24.55 -14.87 15.55
N ALA A 316 24.48 -16.17 15.82
CA ALA A 316 23.37 -17.02 15.42
C ALA A 316 23.04 -18.03 16.54
N PHE A 317 21.76 -18.24 16.78
CA PHE A 317 21.22 -19.04 17.86
C PHE A 317 20.21 -20.07 17.33
N ASN A 318 20.31 -21.33 17.77
CA ASN A 318 19.22 -22.27 17.61
C ASN A 318 18.28 -22.10 18.82
N ILE A 319 17.06 -21.61 18.57
CA ILE A 319 16.10 -21.33 19.65
C ILE A 319 15.08 -22.44 19.86
N GLY A 320 15.18 -23.54 19.09
CA GLY A 320 14.33 -24.70 19.28
C GLY A 320 13.66 -25.20 18.01
N THR A 321 12.76 -26.16 18.19
CA THR A 321 12.02 -26.78 17.09
C THR A 321 10.54 -26.89 17.44
N VAL A 322 9.67 -26.38 16.55
CA VAL A 322 8.22 -26.55 16.65
C VAL A 322 7.72 -27.28 15.42
N GLY A 323 6.87 -28.29 15.64
CA GLY A 323 6.33 -29.11 14.55
C GLY A 323 5.66 -28.31 13.44
N LEU A 324 5.78 -28.81 12.20
CA LEU A 324 5.29 -28.12 11.00
C LEU A 324 3.75 -27.99 10.92
N ALA A 325 3.02 -28.61 11.84
CA ALA A 325 1.58 -28.37 12.01
C ALA A 325 1.28 -26.93 12.44
N PHE A 326 2.25 -26.27 13.06
CA PHE A 326 2.18 -24.84 13.37
C PHE A 326 2.86 -24.00 12.27
N ALA A 327 2.17 -22.99 11.79
CA ALA A 327 2.73 -21.95 10.93
C ALA A 327 3.09 -20.73 11.78
N VAL A 328 4.06 -19.96 11.33
CA VAL A 328 4.30 -18.63 11.89
C VAL A 328 3.08 -17.76 11.59
N ALA A 329 2.52 -17.15 12.62
CA ALA A 329 1.43 -16.18 12.52
C ALA A 329 1.97 -14.74 12.53
N GLY A 330 3.08 -14.49 13.22
CA GLY A 330 3.80 -13.23 13.22
C GLY A 330 4.63 -12.99 14.46
N PHE A 331 5.09 -11.76 14.58
CA PHE A 331 6.01 -11.29 15.60
C PHE A 331 5.55 -9.95 16.14
N ALA A 332 5.56 -9.78 17.45
CA ALA A 332 5.33 -8.51 18.13
C ALA A 332 5.68 -8.67 19.63
N ASP A 333 5.80 -7.60 20.35
CA ASP A 333 5.94 -7.63 21.81
C ASP A 333 4.55 -7.81 22.45
N PHE A 334 4.14 -9.07 22.69
CA PHE A 334 2.79 -9.40 23.18
C PHE A 334 2.65 -9.26 24.72
N ASN A 335 3.75 -9.09 25.43
CA ASN A 335 3.75 -8.94 26.88
C ASN A 335 4.26 -7.58 27.34
N GLN A 336 4.70 -6.72 26.41
CA GLN A 336 5.22 -5.37 26.65
C GLN A 336 6.48 -5.36 27.54
N ASP A 337 7.38 -6.32 27.30
CA ASP A 337 8.65 -6.39 28.02
C ASP A 337 9.84 -5.77 27.26
N GLY A 338 9.58 -5.25 26.05
CA GLY A 338 10.55 -4.60 25.19
C GLY A 338 11.30 -5.54 24.26
N THR A 339 10.92 -6.83 24.22
CA THR A 339 11.45 -7.80 23.26
C THR A 339 10.36 -8.32 22.34
N THR A 340 10.74 -8.70 21.13
CA THR A 340 9.79 -9.25 20.15
C THR A 340 9.54 -10.73 20.45
N ASP A 341 8.27 -11.12 20.56
CA ASP A 341 7.79 -12.48 20.72
C ASP A 341 7.36 -13.09 19.40
N MET A 342 7.24 -14.42 19.35
CA MET A 342 6.78 -15.16 18.19
C MET A 342 5.39 -15.74 18.43
N MET A 343 4.46 -15.49 17.51
CA MET A 343 3.16 -16.17 17.50
C MET A 343 3.12 -17.24 16.41
N LEU A 344 2.67 -18.42 16.79
CA LEU A 344 2.42 -19.54 15.89
C LEU A 344 0.93 -19.90 15.86
N ARG A 345 0.46 -20.39 14.71
CA ARG A 345 -0.91 -20.88 14.53
C ARG A 345 -0.92 -22.30 14.01
N HIS A 346 -1.67 -23.17 14.67
CA HIS A 346 -1.86 -24.54 14.20
C HIS A 346 -2.74 -24.57 12.95
N ARG A 347 -2.23 -25.14 11.84
CA ARG A 347 -2.83 -25.07 10.50
C ARG A 347 -4.24 -25.65 10.42
N ASN A 348 -4.52 -26.72 11.16
CA ASN A 348 -5.79 -27.45 11.07
C ASN A 348 -6.81 -27.02 12.13
N THR A 349 -6.35 -26.65 13.33
CA THR A 349 -7.26 -26.33 14.44
C THR A 349 -7.47 -24.83 14.59
N GLY A 350 -6.55 -24.00 14.09
CA GLY A 350 -6.55 -22.57 14.31
C GLY A 350 -6.14 -22.16 15.72
N GLN A 351 -5.52 -23.06 16.50
CA GLN A 351 -4.96 -22.76 17.83
C GLN A 351 -3.79 -21.80 17.69
N PHE A 352 -3.73 -20.79 18.52
CA PHE A 352 -2.63 -19.82 18.61
C PHE A 352 -1.78 -20.09 19.84
N GLU A 353 -0.46 -20.02 19.66
CA GLU A 353 0.55 -20.10 20.70
C GLU A 353 1.53 -18.93 20.58
N VAL A 354 1.79 -18.25 21.70
CA VAL A 354 2.81 -17.20 21.82
C VAL A 354 4.03 -17.79 22.50
N TYR A 355 5.18 -17.55 21.91
CA TYR A 355 6.50 -17.90 22.44
C TYR A 355 7.21 -16.63 22.85
N ASP A 356 7.33 -16.42 24.16
CA ASP A 356 8.05 -15.31 24.78
C ASP A 356 9.55 -15.50 24.54
N ILE A 357 10.19 -14.53 23.91
CA ILE A 357 11.60 -14.58 23.53
C ILE A 357 12.34 -13.43 24.21
N ARG A 358 13.40 -13.76 24.92
CA ARG A 358 14.31 -12.79 25.57
C ARG A 358 15.75 -13.20 25.41
N ASN A 359 16.62 -12.24 25.20
CA ASN A 359 18.06 -12.50 25.02
C ASN A 359 18.30 -13.62 24.01
N ASN A 360 17.61 -13.61 22.87
CA ASN A 360 17.72 -14.57 21.80
C ASN A 360 17.39 -16.02 22.19
N ALA A 361 16.49 -16.22 23.17
CA ALA A 361 16.04 -17.54 23.63
C ALA A 361 14.55 -17.56 23.99
N ILE A 362 13.86 -18.67 23.67
CA ILE A 362 12.50 -18.90 24.14
C ILE A 362 12.53 -19.14 25.66
N VAL A 363 11.83 -18.30 26.42
CA VAL A 363 11.77 -18.37 27.89
C VAL A 363 10.46 -18.97 28.36
N SER A 364 9.37 -18.81 27.61
CA SER A 364 8.06 -19.38 27.93
C SER A 364 7.18 -19.53 26.68
N ALA A 365 6.09 -20.30 26.79
CA ALA A 365 5.10 -20.46 25.74
C ALA A 365 3.70 -20.52 26.32
N PHE A 366 2.74 -19.89 25.63
CA PHE A 366 1.36 -19.74 26.05
C PHE A 366 0.40 -20.13 24.95
N ASN A 367 -0.62 -20.95 25.30
CA ASN A 367 -1.78 -21.12 24.42
C ASN A 367 -2.75 -19.96 24.68
N ILE A 368 -3.01 -19.13 23.65
CA ILE A 368 -3.85 -17.94 23.79
C ILE A 368 -5.25 -18.13 23.23
N GLY A 369 -5.57 -19.32 22.71
CA GLY A 369 -6.92 -19.62 22.22
C GLY A 369 -6.95 -20.23 20.84
N THR A 370 -8.16 -20.35 20.30
CA THR A 370 -8.41 -20.94 18.97
C THR A 370 -9.41 -20.11 18.20
N VAL A 371 -9.05 -19.75 16.97
CA VAL A 371 -9.98 -19.14 16.00
C VAL A 371 -10.02 -20.02 14.77
N GLY A 372 -11.24 -20.28 14.28
CA GLY A 372 -11.47 -21.22 13.18
C GLY A 372 -10.62 -20.93 11.92
N PRO A 373 -10.40 -21.94 11.07
CA PRO A 373 -9.53 -21.85 9.90
C PRO A 373 -10.09 -20.90 8.81
N ASP A 374 -11.35 -20.49 8.91
CA ASP A 374 -11.97 -19.52 7.99
C ASP A 374 -11.41 -18.12 8.14
N PHE A 375 -10.68 -17.86 9.22
CA PHE A 375 -9.96 -16.60 9.45
C PHE A 375 -8.49 -16.74 9.11
N GLU A 376 -7.93 -15.72 8.52
CA GLU A 376 -6.47 -15.54 8.35
C GLU A 376 -5.98 -14.39 9.21
N VAL A 377 -4.70 -14.46 9.58
CA VAL A 377 -4.05 -13.33 10.26
C VAL A 377 -3.78 -12.26 9.21
N ALA A 378 -4.37 -11.09 9.40
CA ALA A 378 -4.15 -9.94 8.54
C ALA A 378 -2.96 -9.10 9.00
N GLY A 379 -2.70 -9.05 10.32
CA GLY A 379 -1.56 -8.34 10.87
C GLY A 379 -1.59 -8.17 12.38
N PHE A 380 -0.66 -7.37 12.87
CA PHE A 380 -0.55 -6.95 14.26
C PHE A 380 -0.35 -5.44 14.32
N GLY A 381 -0.80 -4.82 15.41
CA GLY A 381 -0.65 -3.38 15.59
C GLY A 381 -1.29 -2.89 16.88
N PRO A 382 -1.13 -1.59 17.18
CA PRO A 382 -1.67 -0.99 18.40
C PRO A 382 -3.14 -0.57 18.23
N PHE A 383 -4.04 -1.53 17.97
CA PHE A 383 -5.42 -1.23 17.57
C PHE A 383 -6.29 -0.75 18.74
N HIS A 384 -6.07 -1.23 19.98
CA HIS A 384 -6.84 -0.76 21.12
C HIS A 384 -6.20 0.43 21.83
N ALA A 385 -4.88 0.51 21.84
CA ALA A 385 -4.12 1.55 22.53
C ALA A 385 -2.71 1.68 21.92
N ALA A 386 -2.13 2.88 21.98
CA ALA A 386 -0.77 3.12 21.56
C ALA A 386 0.22 2.19 22.28
N GLY A 387 1.15 1.58 21.52
CA GLY A 387 2.13 0.63 22.05
C GLY A 387 1.59 -0.77 22.37
N ALA A 388 0.33 -1.06 22.07
CA ALA A 388 -0.20 -2.40 22.13
C ALA A 388 0.26 -3.25 20.94
N SER A 389 0.20 -4.58 21.10
CA SER A 389 0.49 -5.55 20.03
C SER A 389 -0.72 -6.48 19.88
N ASP A 390 -1.79 -5.93 19.32
CA ASP A 390 -3.02 -6.65 19.07
C ASP A 390 -2.95 -7.42 17.76
N MET A 391 -3.79 -8.45 17.64
CA MET A 391 -3.91 -9.25 16.42
C MET A 391 -5.16 -8.88 15.65
N ILE A 392 -5.05 -8.67 14.35
CA ILE A 392 -6.18 -8.53 13.46
C ILE A 392 -6.32 -9.74 12.55
N LEU A 393 -7.53 -10.31 12.49
CA LEU A 393 -7.89 -11.43 11.62
C LEU A 393 -8.89 -10.99 10.59
N ARG A 394 -8.81 -11.56 9.39
CA ARG A 394 -9.79 -11.38 8.32
C ARG A 394 -10.48 -12.69 8.00
N ASN A 395 -11.80 -12.66 7.88
CA ASN A 395 -12.56 -13.82 7.41
C ASN A 395 -12.41 -13.96 5.89
N ARG A 396 -11.97 -15.13 5.44
CA ARG A 396 -11.68 -15.42 4.02
C ARG A 396 -12.92 -15.47 3.13
N SER A 397 -14.09 -15.66 3.69
CA SER A 397 -15.35 -15.77 2.93
C SER A 397 -16.21 -14.52 2.97
N SER A 398 -16.18 -13.77 4.07
CA SER A 398 -16.98 -12.55 4.22
C SER A 398 -16.15 -11.28 4.03
N GLY A 399 -14.83 -11.33 4.23
CA GLY A 399 -13.97 -10.16 4.28
C GLY A 399 -14.07 -9.38 5.58
N GLU A 400 -14.75 -9.90 6.61
CA GLU A 400 -14.91 -9.25 7.91
C GLU A 400 -13.60 -9.27 8.70
N PHE A 401 -13.25 -8.13 9.30
CA PHE A 401 -12.09 -7.96 10.15
C PHE A 401 -12.45 -7.99 11.63
N PHE A 402 -11.65 -8.70 12.42
CA PHE A 402 -11.75 -8.77 13.88
C PHE A 402 -10.40 -8.41 14.51
N VAL A 403 -10.44 -7.50 15.49
CA VAL A 403 -9.29 -7.21 16.37
C VAL A 403 -9.42 -8.06 17.62
N TYR A 404 -8.31 -8.65 18.02
CA TYR A 404 -8.12 -9.38 19.26
C TYR A 404 -7.08 -8.67 20.11
N ASP A 405 -7.50 -8.08 21.22
CA ASP A 405 -6.59 -7.41 22.15
C ASP A 405 -5.74 -8.44 22.85
N ILE A 406 -4.43 -8.23 22.82
CA ILE A 406 -3.47 -9.11 23.48
C ILE A 406 -2.76 -8.34 24.59
N VAL A 407 -2.88 -8.82 25.81
CA VAL A 407 -2.23 -8.26 26.99
C VAL A 407 -1.57 -9.37 27.80
N ASN A 408 -0.28 -9.23 28.09
CA ASN A 408 0.49 -10.22 28.82
C ASN A 408 0.35 -11.63 28.24
N ASN A 409 0.51 -11.79 26.95
CA ASN A 409 0.39 -13.06 26.23
C ASN A 409 -0.98 -13.73 26.35
N GLN A 410 -2.07 -12.97 26.47
CA GLN A 410 -3.44 -13.48 26.52
C GLN A 410 -4.41 -12.62 25.72
N ILE A 411 -5.34 -13.24 25.00
CA ILE A 411 -6.46 -12.53 24.37
C ILE A 411 -7.42 -12.10 25.47
N THR A 412 -7.71 -10.81 25.53
CA THR A 412 -8.60 -10.19 26.54
C THR A 412 -9.95 -9.82 26.00
N THR A 413 -10.01 -9.32 24.77
CA THR A 413 -11.26 -8.96 24.07
C THR A 413 -11.18 -9.30 22.58
N ALA A 414 -12.33 -9.24 21.90
CA ALA A 414 -12.43 -9.35 20.45
C ALA A 414 -13.54 -8.42 19.95
N ASN A 415 -13.22 -7.63 18.93
CA ASN A 415 -14.12 -6.64 18.37
C ASN A 415 -14.13 -6.73 16.84
N SER A 416 -15.31 -6.58 16.21
CA SER A 416 -15.44 -6.47 14.76
C SER A 416 -15.12 -5.05 14.32
N LEU A 417 -14.28 -4.91 13.29
CA LEU A 417 -14.03 -3.62 12.62
C LEU A 417 -14.94 -3.41 11.41
N GLY A 418 -15.72 -4.42 10.99
CA GLY A 418 -16.55 -4.36 9.79
C GLY A 418 -16.04 -5.23 8.66
N THR A 419 -16.61 -5.05 7.47
CA THR A 419 -16.39 -5.93 6.31
C THR A 419 -15.89 -5.13 5.12
N VAL A 420 -14.86 -5.66 4.46
CA VAL A 420 -14.34 -5.15 3.18
C VAL A 420 -14.47 -6.24 2.14
N GLY A 421 -14.78 -5.87 0.90
CA GLY A 421 -14.86 -6.78 -0.24
C GLY A 421 -13.60 -7.63 -0.39
N LEU A 422 -13.76 -8.86 -0.88
CA LEU A 422 -12.63 -9.79 -1.08
C LEU A 422 -11.73 -9.42 -2.26
N ASP A 423 -12.13 -8.45 -3.05
CA ASP A 423 -11.38 -7.77 -4.11
C ASP A 423 -10.41 -6.71 -3.61
N TRP A 424 -10.35 -6.52 -2.29
CA TRP A 424 -9.39 -5.67 -1.61
C TRP A 424 -8.37 -6.49 -0.86
N SER A 425 -7.10 -6.22 -1.08
CA SER A 425 -5.97 -6.81 -0.38
C SER A 425 -5.47 -5.90 0.73
N VAL A 426 -4.98 -6.49 1.82
CA VAL A 426 -4.32 -5.74 2.89
C VAL A 426 -2.93 -5.32 2.42
N GLY A 427 -2.68 -4.01 2.37
CA GLY A 427 -1.38 -3.43 2.08
C GLY A 427 -0.46 -3.43 3.29
N GLY A 428 -1.03 -3.23 4.48
CA GLY A 428 -0.28 -3.25 5.74
C GLY A 428 -0.96 -2.47 6.84
N PHE A 429 -0.31 -2.52 8.01
CA PHE A 429 -0.68 -1.75 9.20
C PHE A 429 0.54 -0.97 9.67
N ALA A 430 0.31 0.19 10.23
CA ALA A 430 1.34 1.03 10.84
C ALA A 430 0.84 1.63 12.16
N ALA A 431 1.76 1.93 13.07
CA ALA A 431 1.40 2.70 14.26
C ALA A 431 1.27 4.18 13.87
N ASP A 432 0.19 4.83 14.29
CA ASP A 432 0.07 6.28 14.18
C ASP A 432 0.53 6.92 15.49
N PRO A 433 1.61 7.70 15.51
CA PRO A 433 2.05 8.37 16.72
C PRO A 433 0.97 9.37 17.16
N PRO A 434 0.61 9.38 18.46
CA PRO A 434 -0.41 10.30 18.97
C PRO A 434 0.02 11.75 18.67
N SER A 435 -0.88 12.50 18.04
CA SER A 435 -0.69 13.92 17.74
C SER A 435 -0.34 14.69 19.03
N GLY A 436 0.90 15.12 19.17
CA GLY A 436 1.38 15.94 20.29
C GLY A 436 2.45 15.33 21.19
N SER A 437 2.90 14.12 20.99
CA SER A 437 4.07 13.61 21.68
C SER A 437 5.31 13.74 20.78
N SER A 438 6.24 14.61 21.17
CA SER A 438 7.62 14.42 20.76
C SER A 438 8.02 13.02 21.22
N ALA A 439 8.10 12.09 20.25
CA ALA A 439 8.40 10.71 20.51
C ALA A 439 9.72 10.60 21.26
N SER A 440 9.66 10.29 22.55
CA SER A 440 10.77 9.62 23.18
C SER A 440 10.85 8.25 22.49
N MET A 441 11.94 8.02 21.80
CA MET A 441 12.25 6.78 21.09
C MET A 441 12.24 5.59 22.03
N GLY A 442 11.05 4.99 22.20
CA GLY A 442 10.89 3.63 22.66
C GLY A 442 10.68 2.80 21.41
N SER A 443 11.63 1.94 21.10
CA SER A 443 11.62 1.07 19.95
C SER A 443 10.38 0.16 20.00
N SER A 444 9.33 0.47 19.24
CA SER A 444 8.31 -0.49 18.91
C SER A 444 8.27 -0.62 17.40
N ASP A 445 9.20 -1.43 16.87
CA ASP A 445 9.22 -1.86 15.48
C ASP A 445 8.05 -2.82 15.20
N ASN A 446 6.81 -2.33 15.38
CA ASN A 446 5.63 -3.11 15.08
C ASN A 446 5.35 -3.22 13.57
N SER A 447 5.97 -2.36 12.74
CA SER A 447 5.81 -2.37 11.28
C SER A 447 6.50 -3.54 10.58
N THR A 448 7.54 -4.10 11.18
CA THR A 448 8.34 -5.19 10.57
C THR A 448 7.72 -6.58 10.70
N SER A 449 6.92 -6.80 11.74
CA SER A 449 6.24 -8.08 11.96
C SER A 449 5.15 -8.37 10.93
N GLN A 450 4.59 -7.33 10.34
CA GLN A 450 3.40 -7.44 9.48
C GLN A 450 3.73 -7.92 8.07
N LEU A 451 4.95 -7.64 7.60
CA LEU A 451 5.34 -8.01 6.26
C LEU A 451 5.80 -9.46 6.11
N ALA A 452 6.39 -10.03 7.14
CA ALA A 452 6.69 -11.45 7.18
C ALA A 452 5.41 -12.29 6.98
N GLN A 453 4.24 -11.74 7.31
CA GLN A 453 2.94 -12.39 7.15
C GLN A 453 2.37 -12.30 5.75
N ALA A 454 2.44 -11.15 5.10
CA ALA A 454 2.01 -11.00 3.72
C ALA A 454 2.79 -11.98 2.81
N MET A 455 4.07 -12.23 3.12
CA MET A 455 4.90 -13.17 2.37
C MET A 455 4.69 -14.63 2.76
N ALA A 456 4.32 -14.95 3.99
CA ALA A 456 4.00 -16.33 4.40
C ALA A 456 2.68 -16.84 3.77
N GLY A 457 1.76 -15.93 3.45
CA GLY A 457 0.53 -16.23 2.69
C GLY A 457 0.78 -16.57 1.22
N PHE A 458 1.84 -16.01 0.60
CA PHE A 458 2.18 -16.27 -0.80
C PHE A 458 2.97 -17.57 -1.05
N ALA A 459 3.58 -18.13 -0.03
CA ALA A 459 4.36 -19.40 -0.19
C ALA A 459 3.50 -20.67 -0.24
N GLY A 460 2.17 -20.59 -0.10
CA GLY A 460 1.24 -21.72 0.01
C GLY A 460 0.33 -21.99 -1.18
N GLY A 461 0.39 -21.22 -2.26
CA GLY A 461 -0.51 -21.36 -3.42
C GLY A 461 0.19 -21.88 -4.65
N GLY A 462 0.18 -23.20 -4.87
CA GLY A 462 0.54 -23.82 -6.14
C GLY A 462 -0.54 -23.65 -7.18
N ALA A 463 -0.10 -23.52 -8.46
CA ALA A 463 -0.78 -23.71 -9.73
C ALA A 463 -1.78 -22.62 -10.14
N ALA A 464 -1.32 -21.81 -11.08
CA ALA A 464 -2.15 -21.07 -11.99
C ALA A 464 -3.04 -22.00 -12.82
N GLU A 465 -4.35 -21.87 -12.69
CA GLU A 465 -5.26 -22.21 -13.77
C GLU A 465 -5.90 -20.92 -14.32
N SER A 466 -5.61 -20.71 -15.58
CA SER A 466 -6.22 -19.69 -16.41
C SER A 466 -7.74 -19.87 -16.45
N LEU A 467 -8.49 -18.89 -16.02
CA LEU A 467 -9.91 -18.79 -16.37
C LEU A 467 -10.19 -17.49 -17.10
N ASN A 468 -10.77 -17.73 -18.26
CA ASN A 468 -11.25 -16.83 -19.30
C ASN A 468 -12.07 -15.66 -18.79
N ALA A 469 -11.85 -14.53 -19.44
CA ALA A 469 -12.70 -13.35 -19.42
C ALA A 469 -14.16 -13.66 -19.78
N ALA A 470 -15.08 -13.26 -18.92
CA ALA A 470 -16.44 -12.96 -19.30
C ALA A 470 -16.85 -11.66 -18.63
N ALA A 471 -17.17 -10.70 -19.49
CA ALA A 471 -17.65 -9.39 -19.15
C ALA A 471 -18.93 -9.44 -18.30
N PHE A 472 -18.97 -8.63 -17.24
CA PHE A 472 -20.19 -7.97 -16.79
C PHE A 472 -19.82 -6.61 -16.22
N GLY A 473 -20.35 -5.58 -16.88
CA GLY A 473 -20.35 -4.23 -16.37
C GLY A 473 -21.33 -4.09 -15.22
N SER A 474 -21.02 -3.19 -14.32
CA SER A 474 -21.99 -2.19 -13.84
C SER A 474 -21.67 -1.66 -12.45
N GLU A 475 -21.80 -0.35 -12.32
CA GLU A 475 -22.15 0.45 -11.16
C GLU A 475 -21.20 0.35 -9.96
N MET A 476 -20.17 1.19 -9.99
CA MET A 476 -19.44 1.57 -8.79
C MET A 476 -20.26 2.56 -7.94
N SER A 477 -20.99 2.03 -6.97
CA SER A 477 -21.49 2.80 -5.85
C SER A 477 -20.31 3.18 -4.96
N ARG A 478 -20.00 4.46 -4.89
CA ARG A 478 -19.01 5.03 -3.94
C ARG A 478 -19.65 5.07 -2.54
N GLN A 479 -19.64 3.93 -1.85
CA GLN A 479 -19.84 3.92 -0.40
C GLN A 479 -18.54 3.48 0.26
N PRO A 480 -18.20 3.99 1.46
CA PRO A 480 -17.07 3.48 2.20
C PRO A 480 -17.22 1.97 2.34
N LEU A 481 -16.20 1.24 1.95
CA LEU A 481 -16.22 -0.23 1.80
C LEU A 481 -16.31 -0.96 3.14
N LEU A 482 -15.98 -0.29 4.22
CA LEU A 482 -16.24 -0.77 5.57
C LEU A 482 -17.59 -0.22 6.06
N THR A 483 -18.57 -1.09 6.15
CA THR A 483 -19.82 -0.75 6.84
C THR A 483 -19.59 -0.76 8.33
N MET A 484 -19.77 0.41 8.96
CA MET A 484 -19.80 0.50 10.43
C MET A 484 -20.94 -0.35 10.96
N PRO A 485 -20.78 -1.08 12.08
CA PRO A 485 -21.91 -1.74 12.72
C PRO A 485 -22.90 -0.67 13.19
N GLU A 486 -24.17 -0.79 12.77
CA GLU A 486 -25.24 0.01 13.32
C GLU A 486 -25.36 -0.30 14.81
N HIS A 487 -25.17 0.72 15.65
CA HIS A 487 -25.47 0.63 17.05
C HIS A 487 -27.00 0.48 17.23
N ALA A 488 -27.40 -0.67 17.74
CA ALA A 488 -28.75 -0.89 18.26
C ALA A 488 -28.92 -0.30 19.66
#